data_625e6712ca9d858853d5fe2e1c3f57f9
#
_entry.id   625e6712ca9d858853d5fe2e1c3f57f9
#
_cell.length_a   1.000
_cell.length_b   1.000
_cell.length_c   1.000
_cell.angle_alpha   90.00
_cell.angle_beta   90.00
_cell.angle_gamma   90.00
#
_symmetry.space_group_name_H-M   'P 1'
#
loop_
_entity.id
_entity.type
_entity.pdbx_description
1 polymer ?
#
loop_
_entity_poly.entity_id
_entity_poly.type
_entity_poly.pdbx_seq_one_letter_code
_entity_poly.pdbx_strand_id
1 'polypeptide(L)'
;MSYQPYAKDYAYDIYERYAHGEMTSADSIKVDTTSLYYTVKGRRVYGGGGIIPDVFVPVDTTKATDFYIKCNSNTTHVRFASSMFDKYRKELSQIDDFSKLESYMKSIDLESQFLDYAARVDGIRPRKGEWEETRTYLMPQINALVGRYSKLDQEAFYRFYLPIDDILLNAIENPSTIW
;
A
#
# COMPACT_ATOMS: atom_id res chain seq x y z
N MET A 1 27.64 10.51 -5.89
CA MET A 1 26.17 10.61 -6.16
C MET A 1 26.02 11.17 -7.55
N SER A 2 25.58 10.38 -8.51
CA SER A 2 25.19 10.91 -9.81
C SER A 2 23.84 11.61 -9.59
N TYR A 3 23.87 12.92 -9.53
CA TYR A 3 22.67 13.74 -9.52
C TYR A 3 21.99 13.56 -10.89
N GLN A 4 20.80 12.97 -10.90
CA GLN A 4 19.98 12.90 -12.11
C GLN A 4 19.29 14.26 -12.30
N PRO A 5 19.62 15.04 -13.32
CA PRO A 5 19.17 16.43 -13.42
C PRO A 5 17.71 16.60 -13.88
N TYR A 6 16.99 15.53 -14.23
CA TYR A 6 15.65 15.64 -14.83
C TYR A 6 14.64 14.68 -14.18
N ALA A 7 13.51 15.23 -13.74
CA ALA A 7 12.40 14.47 -13.15
C ALA A 7 11.79 13.40 -14.10
N LYS A 8 11.95 13.56 -15.41
CA LYS A 8 11.51 12.57 -16.41
C LYS A 8 12.36 11.30 -16.36
N ASP A 9 13.67 11.44 -16.17
CA ASP A 9 14.59 10.30 -16.12
C ASP A 9 14.36 9.47 -14.85
N TYR A 10 14.05 10.12 -13.73
CA TYR A 10 13.75 9.43 -12.47
C TYR A 10 12.43 8.62 -12.54
N ALA A 11 11.39 9.19 -13.15
CA ALA A 11 10.13 8.47 -13.33
C ALA A 11 10.29 7.29 -14.31
N TYR A 12 11.11 7.45 -15.36
CA TYR A 12 11.39 6.41 -16.32
C TYR A 12 12.20 5.26 -15.70
N ASP A 13 13.18 5.55 -14.87
CA ASP A 13 13.97 4.58 -14.10
C ASP A 13 13.10 3.62 -13.28
N ILE A 14 12.09 4.14 -12.58
CA ILE A 14 11.14 3.32 -11.82
C ILE A 14 10.38 2.35 -12.73
N TYR A 15 9.94 2.80 -13.90
CA TYR A 15 9.25 1.93 -14.86
C TYR A 15 10.16 0.84 -15.44
N GLU A 16 11.40 1.17 -15.76
CA GLU A 16 12.37 0.18 -16.22
C GLU A 16 12.67 -0.88 -15.15
N ARG A 17 12.88 -0.47 -13.91
CA ARG A 17 13.10 -1.37 -12.77
C ARG A 17 11.91 -2.30 -12.54
N TYR A 18 10.69 -1.78 -12.64
CA TYR A 18 9.49 -2.59 -12.58
C TYR A 18 9.40 -3.59 -13.74
N ALA A 19 9.65 -3.14 -14.96
CA ALA A 19 9.64 -3.97 -16.17
C ALA A 19 10.72 -5.08 -16.15
N HIS A 20 11.88 -4.82 -15.51
CA HIS A 20 12.94 -5.80 -15.31
C HIS A 20 12.72 -6.76 -14.14
N GLY A 21 11.59 -6.63 -13.40
CA GLY A 21 11.23 -7.51 -12.31
C GLY A 21 11.95 -7.22 -10.98
N GLU A 22 12.60 -6.07 -10.83
CA GLU A 22 13.31 -5.72 -9.60
C GLU A 22 12.40 -5.61 -8.37
N MET A 23 11.09 -5.42 -8.58
CA MET A 23 10.10 -5.37 -7.49
C MET A 23 9.54 -6.76 -7.13
N THR A 24 9.76 -7.76 -7.96
CA THR A 24 9.18 -9.10 -7.80
C THR A 24 10.22 -10.18 -7.52
N SER A 25 11.51 -9.93 -7.82
CA SER A 25 12.59 -10.89 -7.60
C SER A 25 13.88 -10.22 -7.16
N ALA A 26 14.47 -10.71 -6.07
CA ALA A 26 15.77 -10.26 -5.58
C ALA A 26 16.89 -10.44 -6.63
N ASP A 27 16.82 -11.52 -7.41
CA ASP A 27 17.82 -11.85 -8.44
C ASP A 27 17.81 -10.85 -9.62
N SER A 28 16.72 -10.10 -9.78
CA SER A 28 16.60 -9.06 -10.82
C SER A 28 17.24 -7.74 -10.43
N ILE A 29 17.63 -7.55 -9.17
CA ILE A 29 18.23 -6.31 -8.68
C ILE A 29 19.66 -6.21 -9.23
N LYS A 30 19.90 -5.23 -10.10
CA LYS A 30 21.24 -4.95 -10.63
C LYS A 30 22.04 -4.13 -9.63
N VAL A 31 23.09 -4.73 -9.08
CA VAL A 31 24.02 -4.09 -8.17
C VAL A 31 25.28 -3.67 -8.94
N ASP A 32 25.60 -2.38 -8.92
CA ASP A 32 26.91 -1.91 -9.42
C ASP A 32 28.01 -2.27 -8.42
N THR A 33 28.67 -3.41 -8.64
CA THR A 33 29.75 -3.89 -7.79
C THR A 33 31.05 -3.08 -7.90
N THR A 34 31.13 -2.16 -8.86
CA THR A 34 32.32 -1.29 -9.04
C THR A 34 32.36 -0.14 -8.04
N SER A 35 31.21 0.26 -7.51
CA SER A 35 31.03 1.36 -6.54
C SER A 35 30.86 0.83 -5.12
N LEU A 36 31.92 0.25 -4.54
CA LEU A 36 31.91 -0.32 -3.20
C LEU A 36 32.27 0.73 -2.15
N TYR A 37 31.46 0.80 -1.09
CA TYR A 37 31.68 1.65 0.08
C TYR A 37 31.57 0.83 1.38
N TYR A 38 31.99 1.42 2.49
CA TYR A 38 31.91 0.82 3.81
C TYR A 38 31.21 1.77 4.78
N THR A 39 30.30 1.24 5.58
CA THR A 39 29.70 1.98 6.70
C THR A 39 30.72 2.18 7.80
N VAL A 40 30.45 3.06 8.78
CA VAL A 40 31.31 3.29 9.96
C VAL A 40 31.55 1.98 10.74
N LYS A 41 30.61 1.04 10.72
CA LYS A 41 30.78 -0.29 11.35
C LYS A 41 31.44 -1.33 10.42
N GLY A 42 32.00 -0.91 9.29
CA GLY A 42 32.72 -1.80 8.35
C GLY A 42 31.84 -2.67 7.46
N ARG A 43 30.53 -2.46 7.42
CA ARG A 43 29.63 -3.18 6.52
C ARG A 43 29.80 -2.69 5.10
N ARG A 44 29.88 -3.62 4.14
CA ARG A 44 29.94 -3.31 2.70
C ARG A 44 28.58 -2.80 2.22
N VAL A 45 28.58 -1.71 1.47
CA VAL A 45 27.41 -1.17 0.77
C VAL A 45 27.81 -0.76 -0.63
N TYR A 46 26.89 -0.88 -1.58
CA TYR A 46 27.17 -0.54 -2.97
C TYR A 46 26.51 0.82 -3.30
N GLY A 47 27.19 1.62 -4.10
CA GLY A 47 26.69 2.88 -4.63
C GLY A 47 25.95 2.68 -5.96
N GLY A 48 25.26 3.74 -6.41
CA GLY A 48 24.45 3.68 -7.64
C GLY A 48 23.10 3.00 -7.41
N GLY A 49 22.02 3.52 -7.97
CA GLY A 49 20.71 2.89 -7.93
C GLY A 49 19.92 2.95 -6.61
N GLY A 50 20.41 3.65 -5.59
CA GLY A 50 19.70 3.82 -4.32
C GLY A 50 20.16 2.87 -3.20
N ILE A 51 19.34 2.70 -2.17
CA ILE A 51 19.60 1.82 -1.01
C ILE A 51 19.02 0.45 -1.29
N ILE A 52 19.87 -0.58 -1.29
CA ILE A 52 19.45 -1.98 -1.46
C ILE A 52 19.07 -2.51 -0.08
N PRO A 53 17.86 -3.10 0.08
CA PRO A 53 17.43 -3.69 1.34
C PRO A 53 18.23 -4.97 1.64
N ASP A 54 18.42 -5.27 2.93
CA ASP A 54 19.06 -6.50 3.39
C ASP A 54 18.15 -7.72 3.23
N VAL A 55 16.86 -7.50 3.40
CA VAL A 55 15.81 -8.48 3.20
C VAL A 55 14.89 -7.96 2.11
N PHE A 56 14.84 -8.68 1.02
CA PHE A 56 13.95 -8.36 -0.07
C PHE A 56 12.57 -8.99 0.17
N VAL A 57 11.54 -8.17 0.18
CA VAL A 57 10.14 -8.62 0.23
C VAL A 57 9.51 -8.34 -1.12
N PRO A 58 9.22 -9.38 -1.93
CA PRO A 58 8.64 -9.19 -3.24
C PRO A 58 7.21 -8.64 -3.14
N VAL A 59 6.81 -7.83 -4.11
CA VAL A 59 5.42 -7.42 -4.24
C VAL A 59 4.57 -8.66 -4.59
N ASP A 60 3.59 -8.96 -3.76
CA ASP A 60 2.66 -10.06 -4.01
C ASP A 60 1.66 -9.68 -5.11
N THR A 61 1.97 -10.11 -6.33
CA THR A 61 1.11 -9.86 -7.50
C THR A 61 -0.10 -10.80 -7.57
N THR A 62 -0.14 -11.86 -6.76
CA THR A 62 -1.26 -12.81 -6.78
C THR A 62 -2.55 -12.20 -6.24
N LYS A 63 -2.44 -11.19 -5.38
CA LYS A 63 -3.57 -10.41 -4.84
C LYS A 63 -4.11 -9.36 -5.83
N ALA A 64 -3.41 -9.13 -6.95
CA ALA A 64 -3.76 -8.10 -7.93
C ALA A 64 -4.81 -8.61 -8.93
N THR A 65 -6.04 -8.80 -8.47
CA THR A 65 -7.17 -9.13 -9.35
C THR A 65 -7.45 -8.00 -10.35
N ASP A 66 -8.10 -8.30 -11.48
CA ASP A 66 -8.50 -7.28 -12.46
C ASP A 66 -9.32 -6.15 -11.82
N PHE A 67 -10.21 -6.51 -10.90
CA PHE A 67 -11.03 -5.56 -10.17
C PHE A 67 -10.16 -4.63 -9.30
N TYR A 68 -9.20 -5.20 -8.54
CA TYR A 68 -8.25 -4.41 -7.74
C TYR A 68 -7.45 -3.45 -8.61
N ILE A 69 -6.86 -3.95 -9.71
CA ILE A 69 -6.06 -3.14 -10.64
C ILE A 69 -6.86 -1.95 -11.18
N LYS A 70 -8.10 -2.19 -11.62
CA LYS A 70 -8.98 -1.13 -12.12
C LYS A 70 -9.32 -0.10 -11.04
N CYS A 71 -9.68 -0.56 -9.83
CA CYS A 71 -9.96 0.33 -8.70
C CYS A 71 -8.75 1.17 -8.32
N ASN A 72 -7.55 0.59 -8.35
CA ASN A 72 -6.31 1.29 -8.04
C ASN A 72 -5.96 2.32 -9.12
N SER A 73 -5.97 1.92 -10.39
CA SER A 73 -5.68 2.80 -11.52
C SER A 73 -6.60 4.01 -11.61
N ASN A 74 -7.86 3.85 -11.22
CA ASN A 74 -8.85 4.94 -11.16
C ASN A 74 -8.89 5.64 -9.81
N THR A 75 -8.07 5.26 -8.84
CA THR A 75 -8.14 5.75 -7.45
C THR A 75 -9.55 5.66 -6.83
N THR A 76 -10.33 4.66 -7.24
CA THR A 76 -11.74 4.49 -6.86
C THR A 76 -11.93 4.44 -5.35
N HIS A 77 -11.09 3.65 -4.65
CA HIS A 77 -11.12 3.49 -3.21
C HIS A 77 -10.78 4.80 -2.46
N VAL A 78 -9.86 5.63 -2.98
CA VAL A 78 -9.50 6.91 -2.39
C VAL A 78 -10.67 7.90 -2.51
N ARG A 79 -11.26 7.99 -3.71
CA ARG A 79 -12.43 8.87 -3.96
C ARG A 79 -13.65 8.41 -3.18
N PHE A 80 -13.85 7.10 -3.06
CA PHE A 80 -14.88 6.54 -2.20
C PHE A 80 -14.68 6.95 -0.74
N ALA A 81 -13.48 6.78 -0.18
CA ALA A 81 -13.17 7.17 1.21
C ALA A 81 -13.46 8.65 1.46
N SER A 82 -13.11 9.53 0.50
CA SER A 82 -13.44 10.96 0.58
C SER A 82 -14.96 11.19 0.60
N SER A 83 -15.72 10.45 -0.21
CA SER A 83 -17.20 10.56 -0.20
C SER A 83 -17.81 10.07 1.11
N MET A 84 -17.22 9.06 1.74
CA MET A 84 -17.65 8.57 3.07
C MET A 84 -17.35 9.61 4.16
N PHE A 85 -16.22 10.28 4.09
CA PHE A 85 -15.93 11.41 4.97
C PHE A 85 -17.00 12.49 4.87
N ASP A 86 -17.36 12.90 3.66
CA ASP A 86 -18.39 13.94 3.50
C ASP A 86 -19.76 13.48 4.05
N LYS A 87 -20.11 12.23 3.83
CA LYS A 87 -21.38 11.64 4.27
C LYS A 87 -21.48 11.45 5.78
N TYR A 88 -20.39 11.01 6.44
CA TYR A 88 -20.36 10.58 7.85
C TYR A 88 -19.46 11.45 8.74
N ARG A 89 -19.14 12.67 8.29
CA ARG A 89 -18.23 13.59 8.97
C ARG A 89 -18.56 13.82 10.44
N LYS A 90 -19.84 14.00 10.76
CA LYS A 90 -20.28 14.33 12.11
C LYS A 90 -20.00 13.17 13.08
N GLU A 91 -20.31 11.96 12.63
CA GLU A 91 -20.15 10.75 13.42
C GLU A 91 -18.68 10.40 13.56
N LEU A 92 -17.94 10.32 12.45
CA LEU A 92 -16.53 9.98 12.46
C LEU A 92 -15.71 10.94 13.31
N SER A 93 -15.95 12.25 13.23
CA SER A 93 -15.23 13.27 14.00
C SER A 93 -15.45 13.21 15.52
N GLN A 94 -16.39 12.41 16.00
CA GLN A 94 -16.63 12.20 17.44
C GLN A 94 -15.98 10.92 17.98
N ILE A 95 -15.56 10.01 17.10
CA ILE A 95 -15.02 8.70 17.50
C ILE A 95 -13.54 8.84 17.89
N ASP A 96 -13.25 8.51 19.13
CA ASP A 96 -11.94 8.61 19.79
C ASP A 96 -11.40 7.26 20.30
N ASP A 97 -12.11 6.17 20.01
CA ASP A 97 -11.76 4.81 20.39
C ASP A 97 -11.83 3.87 19.20
N PHE A 98 -10.83 3.00 19.05
CA PHE A 98 -10.70 2.14 17.86
C PHE A 98 -11.80 1.08 17.78
N SER A 99 -12.21 0.48 18.89
CA SER A 99 -13.28 -0.52 18.89
C SER A 99 -14.63 0.09 18.52
N LYS A 100 -14.87 1.34 18.96
CA LYS A 100 -16.05 2.11 18.56
C LYS A 100 -16.00 2.41 17.06
N LEU A 101 -14.81 2.76 16.53
CA LEU A 101 -14.62 3.03 15.11
C LEU A 101 -14.91 1.79 14.26
N GLU A 102 -14.33 0.63 14.62
CA GLU A 102 -14.61 -0.63 13.93
C GLU A 102 -16.10 -0.98 13.93
N SER A 103 -16.75 -0.86 15.10
CA SER A 103 -18.17 -1.15 15.25
C SER A 103 -19.02 -0.22 14.39
N TYR A 104 -18.68 1.07 14.38
CA TYR A 104 -19.35 2.06 13.55
C TYR A 104 -19.19 1.75 12.05
N MET A 105 -17.98 1.49 11.59
CA MET A 105 -17.69 1.20 10.19
C MET A 105 -18.40 -0.08 9.70
N LYS A 106 -18.48 -1.10 10.56
CA LYS A 106 -19.30 -2.30 10.30
C LYS A 106 -20.79 -1.96 10.18
N SER A 107 -21.29 -1.07 11.04
CA SER A 107 -22.73 -0.70 11.07
C SER A 107 -23.19 0.06 9.82
N ILE A 108 -22.31 0.79 9.16
CA ILE A 108 -22.62 1.56 7.94
C ILE A 108 -22.40 0.77 6.64
N ASP A 109 -21.98 -0.49 6.72
CA ASP A 109 -21.77 -1.40 5.59
C ASP A 109 -20.93 -0.76 4.45
N LEU A 110 -19.68 -0.42 4.77
CA LEU A 110 -18.75 0.19 3.81
C LEU A 110 -18.53 -0.71 2.58
N GLU A 111 -18.60 -2.03 2.75
CA GLU A 111 -18.35 -2.99 1.68
C GLU A 111 -19.39 -2.86 0.55
N SER A 112 -20.67 -2.95 0.89
CA SER A 112 -21.75 -2.79 -0.11
C SER A 112 -21.75 -1.40 -0.73
N GLN A 113 -21.50 -0.35 0.08
CA GLN A 113 -21.42 1.02 -0.42
C GLN A 113 -20.26 1.20 -1.40
N PHE A 114 -19.10 0.56 -1.14
CA PHE A 114 -17.97 0.62 -2.06
C PHE A 114 -18.26 -0.06 -3.40
N LEU A 115 -18.84 -1.26 -3.38
CA LEU A 115 -19.21 -1.99 -4.60
C LEU A 115 -20.22 -1.22 -5.45
N ASP A 116 -21.20 -0.60 -4.80
CA ASP A 116 -22.16 0.27 -5.50
C ASP A 116 -21.46 1.52 -6.08
N TYR A 117 -20.58 2.14 -5.32
CA TYR A 117 -19.82 3.30 -5.78
C TYR A 117 -18.95 2.97 -6.99
N ALA A 118 -18.17 1.88 -6.93
CA ALA A 118 -17.31 1.45 -8.03
C ALA A 118 -18.12 1.16 -9.30
N ALA A 119 -19.26 0.50 -9.13
CA ALA A 119 -20.16 0.20 -10.25
C ALA A 119 -20.81 1.44 -10.86
N ARG A 120 -21.26 2.38 -10.04
CA ARG A 120 -22.02 3.55 -10.47
C ARG A 120 -21.12 4.68 -11.00
N VAL A 121 -19.96 4.92 -10.36
CA VAL A 121 -19.09 6.04 -10.70
C VAL A 121 -18.08 5.69 -11.78
N ASP A 122 -17.49 4.49 -11.69
CA ASP A 122 -16.41 4.07 -12.59
C ASP A 122 -16.84 2.94 -13.56
N GLY A 123 -18.04 2.40 -13.41
CA GLY A 123 -18.49 1.26 -14.21
C GLY A 123 -17.74 -0.05 -13.91
N ILE A 124 -17.03 -0.11 -12.77
CA ILE A 124 -16.18 -1.24 -12.39
C ILE A 124 -16.98 -2.21 -11.52
N ARG A 125 -17.02 -3.48 -11.92
CA ARG A 125 -17.67 -4.56 -11.16
C ARG A 125 -16.73 -5.75 -11.06
N PRO A 126 -16.67 -6.44 -9.90
CA PRO A 126 -15.91 -7.68 -9.78
C PRO A 126 -16.61 -8.79 -10.58
N ARG A 127 -15.83 -9.73 -11.10
CA ARG A 127 -16.32 -11.00 -11.63
C ARG A 127 -16.80 -11.90 -10.47
N LYS A 128 -17.51 -12.98 -10.82
CA LYS A 128 -17.93 -13.95 -9.83
C LYS A 128 -16.71 -14.54 -9.08
N GLY A 129 -16.71 -14.46 -7.77
CA GLY A 129 -15.63 -14.94 -6.90
C GLY A 129 -14.44 -13.97 -6.74
N GLU A 130 -14.32 -12.98 -7.61
CA GLU A 130 -13.18 -12.05 -7.59
C GLU A 130 -13.21 -11.10 -6.38
N TRP A 131 -14.41 -10.78 -5.91
CA TRP A 131 -14.54 -9.91 -4.73
C TRP A 131 -14.01 -10.54 -3.45
N GLU A 132 -14.24 -11.83 -3.25
CA GLU A 132 -13.80 -12.57 -2.09
C GLU A 132 -12.26 -12.53 -1.93
N GLU A 133 -11.53 -12.57 -3.03
CA GLU A 133 -10.07 -12.42 -3.05
C GLU A 133 -9.68 -10.96 -2.83
N THR A 134 -10.30 -10.04 -3.58
CA THR A 134 -9.96 -8.61 -3.55
C THR A 134 -10.25 -7.97 -2.20
N ARG A 135 -11.36 -8.34 -1.55
CA ARG A 135 -11.80 -7.71 -0.30
C ARG A 135 -10.80 -7.86 0.84
N THR A 136 -10.04 -8.94 0.86
CA THR A 136 -9.05 -9.20 1.92
C THR A 136 -7.94 -8.15 1.93
N TYR A 137 -7.67 -7.55 0.80
CA TYR A 137 -6.62 -6.57 0.62
C TYR A 137 -7.17 -5.14 0.47
N LEU A 138 -8.28 -4.97 -0.25
CA LEU A 138 -8.85 -3.66 -0.56
C LEU A 138 -9.66 -3.07 0.60
N MET A 139 -10.41 -3.89 1.35
CA MET A 139 -11.22 -3.39 2.47
C MET A 139 -10.36 -2.83 3.62
N PRO A 140 -9.23 -3.44 4.04
CA PRO A 140 -8.33 -2.79 4.99
C PRO A 140 -7.82 -1.43 4.53
N GLN A 141 -7.52 -1.26 3.23
CA GLN A 141 -7.11 0.03 2.66
C GLN A 141 -8.25 1.06 2.75
N ILE A 142 -9.47 0.68 2.40
CA ILE A 142 -10.66 1.55 2.51
C ILE A 142 -10.90 1.92 3.96
N ASN A 143 -10.84 0.95 4.87
CA ASN A 143 -11.02 1.18 6.30
C ASN A 143 -9.95 2.14 6.85
N ALA A 144 -8.70 1.98 6.44
CA ALA A 144 -7.62 2.87 6.81
C ALA A 144 -7.89 4.31 6.34
N LEU A 145 -8.27 4.48 5.07
CA LEU A 145 -8.56 5.79 4.49
C LEU A 145 -9.77 6.47 5.16
N VAL A 146 -10.84 5.72 5.42
CA VAL A 146 -12.03 6.27 6.11
C VAL A 146 -11.74 6.54 7.58
N GLY A 147 -11.02 5.63 8.25
CA GLY A 147 -10.67 5.72 9.67
C GLY A 147 -9.85 6.96 10.02
N ARG A 148 -9.01 7.46 9.12
CA ARG A 148 -8.24 8.71 9.28
C ARG A 148 -9.10 9.92 9.60
N TYR A 149 -10.37 9.91 9.24
CA TYR A 149 -11.28 11.02 9.50
C TYR A 149 -11.92 10.99 10.91
N SER A 150 -11.61 9.96 11.71
CA SER A 150 -11.92 9.94 13.14
C SER A 150 -10.93 10.79 13.95
N LYS A 151 -11.17 10.95 15.27
CA LYS A 151 -10.19 11.60 16.17
C LYS A 151 -8.89 10.82 16.32
N LEU A 152 -8.85 9.57 15.91
CA LEU A 152 -7.65 8.73 15.95
C LEU A 152 -6.67 9.04 14.81
N ASP A 153 -7.13 9.66 13.73
CA ASP A 153 -6.33 10.09 12.58
C ASP A 153 -5.34 8.99 12.10
N GLN A 154 -4.05 9.24 12.19
CA GLN A 154 -3.02 8.30 11.73
C GLN A 154 -3.04 6.97 12.49
N GLU A 155 -3.41 6.98 13.77
CA GLU A 155 -3.54 5.75 14.55
C GLU A 155 -4.55 4.81 13.91
N ALA A 156 -5.72 5.31 13.54
CA ALA A 156 -6.74 4.51 12.86
C ALA A 156 -6.25 4.00 11.51
N PHE A 157 -5.59 4.86 10.73
CA PHE A 157 -5.03 4.47 9.44
C PHE A 157 -4.09 3.27 9.60
N TYR A 158 -3.09 3.38 10.46
CA TYR A 158 -2.09 2.32 10.62
C TYR A 158 -2.68 1.05 11.22
N ARG A 159 -3.60 1.13 12.16
CA ARG A 159 -4.24 -0.07 12.74
C ARG A 159 -4.99 -0.91 11.71
N PHE A 160 -5.59 -0.27 10.70
CA PHE A 160 -6.23 -1.00 9.59
C PHE A 160 -5.26 -1.43 8.50
N TYR A 161 -4.22 -0.65 8.23
CA TYR A 161 -3.31 -0.87 7.11
C TYR A 161 -2.18 -1.87 7.41
N LEU A 162 -1.55 -1.76 8.59
CA LEU A 162 -0.36 -2.56 8.92
C LEU A 162 -0.60 -4.08 8.88
N PRO A 163 -1.80 -4.63 9.18
CA PRO A 163 -2.05 -6.07 9.01
C PRO A 163 -1.95 -6.61 7.58
N ILE A 164 -1.91 -5.73 6.58
CA ILE A 164 -1.75 -6.10 5.17
C ILE A 164 -0.43 -5.60 4.56
N ASP A 165 0.46 -5.03 5.37
CA ASP A 165 1.78 -4.56 4.95
C ASP A 165 2.78 -5.71 5.01
N ASP A 166 2.99 -6.38 3.88
CA ASP A 166 3.87 -7.54 3.78
C ASP A 166 5.33 -7.21 4.18
N ILE A 167 5.79 -5.97 3.98
CA ILE A 167 7.14 -5.54 4.39
C ILE A 167 7.24 -5.48 5.91
N LEU A 168 6.26 -4.87 6.57
CA LEU A 168 6.21 -4.80 8.02
C LEU A 168 6.07 -6.19 8.65
N LEU A 169 5.16 -7.01 8.12
CA LEU A 169 4.94 -8.38 8.63
C LEU A 169 6.22 -9.20 8.54
N ASN A 170 6.93 -9.14 7.42
CA ASN A 170 8.21 -9.80 7.25
C ASN A 170 9.27 -9.27 8.23
N ALA A 171 9.32 -7.96 8.46
CA ALA A 171 10.26 -7.37 9.43
C ALA A 171 9.99 -7.83 10.88
N ILE A 172 8.72 -7.99 11.26
CA ILE A 172 8.33 -8.50 12.58
C ILE A 172 8.72 -9.98 12.74
N GLU A 173 8.55 -10.78 11.70
CA GLU A 173 8.91 -12.21 11.70
C GLU A 173 10.43 -12.44 11.72
N ASN A 174 11.21 -11.50 11.19
CA ASN A 174 12.67 -11.62 11.07
C ASN A 174 13.44 -10.51 11.83
N PRO A 175 13.23 -10.33 13.13
CA PRO A 175 13.82 -9.20 13.88
C PRO A 175 15.34 -9.23 13.95
N SER A 176 15.98 -10.39 13.81
CA SER A 176 17.44 -10.54 13.88
C SER A 176 18.19 -9.99 12.67
N THR A 177 17.51 -9.65 11.58
CA THR A 177 18.10 -9.09 10.36
C THR A 177 18.12 -7.56 10.36
N ILE A 178 17.48 -6.91 11.35
CA ILE A 178 17.30 -5.45 11.40
C ILE A 178 18.45 -4.72 12.12
N TRP A 179 19.35 -5.44 12.86
CA TRP A 179 20.43 -4.84 13.71
C TRP A 179 21.83 -5.29 13.35
#